data_17cd62daeda4fefba0f447eb3f540be0
#
_entry.id   17cd62daeda4fefba0f447eb3f540be0
#
_cell.length_a   1.000
_cell.length_b   1.000
_cell.length_c   1.000
_cell.angle_alpha   90.00
_cell.angle_beta   90.00
_cell.angle_gamma   90.00
#
_symmetry.space_group_name_H-M   'P 1'
#
loop_
_entity.id
_entity.type
_entity.pdbx_description
1 polymer ?
#
loop_
_entity_poly.entity_id
_entity_poly.type
_entity_poly.pdbx_seq_one_letter_code
_entity_poly.pdbx_strand_id
1 'polypeptide(L)'
;MRAPFLFVLVAATALVTAPGASADLADERELAERYAPVVRLVEQEEECGHGEPYEPVDVDILFDERTVALRGPWNPVDLVKIAPVAADLDGLYQYHLDFPGNALDPGCDYERWGRRIGEGSEPTVYAHVVGDPGHPGKLALQYWLFYVYNDWNNLHEGDWEMIQLVFEAADAREALSQEPVSIGYSQHEGGEVAAWDDEKLEFVDGRHPVVYPAAGSHANFFDEALYVGSSAQQGVGCDDTRGPHDELRPEVKTIPSQAGAARGAFPWIGYEGRWGELQEAFFNGPTGPNDKLQWTEPIAWSEEWRDRAYGVPTGGVLGTSATDFFCEAVAAGSVGLIKLLRDPLPVLIALAVLLGLLIFAAVRATWTPVAPLRLGRRRAWGQVLSSASRMYIGRPLLFLGIGLLLIPIVLVITLIQGLLIAVDGDGEGAGALVLMAVLIGTTLTLLGLALVQAATVCALVRVDEDRDVNPIDAYRLALTRARALLGASGLLAAAWITLTATGIGIPIAVWLGVRWALAAQVV
;
A
#
# COMPACT_ATOMS: atom_id res chain seq x y z
N MET A 1 42.95 42.90 69.39
CA MET A 1 43.33 42.09 68.22
C MET A 1 42.56 40.79 68.31
N ARG A 2 41.56 40.63 67.51
CA ARG A 2 40.73 39.40 67.45
C ARG A 2 41.05 38.69 66.11
N ALA A 3 41.58 37.47 66.18
CA ALA A 3 41.83 36.64 65.03
C ALA A 3 40.53 35.90 64.62
N PRO A 4 40.17 35.79 63.31
CA PRO A 4 39.06 34.98 62.89
C PRO A 4 39.53 33.54 62.69
N PHE A 5 38.77 32.59 63.25
CA PHE A 5 38.86 31.17 62.97
C PHE A 5 38.19 30.89 61.62
N LEU A 6 38.97 30.34 60.70
CA LEU A 6 38.48 29.86 59.40
C LEU A 6 38.05 28.40 59.58
N PHE A 7 36.70 28.14 59.46
CA PHE A 7 36.18 26.80 59.40
C PHE A 7 36.22 26.34 57.90
N VAL A 8 37.07 25.39 57.61
CA VAL A 8 37.06 24.70 56.32
C VAL A 8 36.04 23.58 56.42
N LEU A 9 34.91 23.75 55.72
CA LEU A 9 33.92 22.73 55.57
C LEU A 9 34.37 21.83 54.40
N VAL A 10 34.87 20.63 54.71
CA VAL A 10 35.11 19.58 53.68
C VAL A 10 33.75 18.93 53.36
N ALA A 11 33.18 19.32 52.26
CA ALA A 11 32.03 18.62 51.71
C ALA A 11 32.53 17.30 51.06
N ALA A 12 32.31 16.19 51.73
CA ALA A 12 32.45 14.87 51.13
C ALA A 12 31.26 14.65 50.18
N THR A 13 31.47 14.86 48.88
CA THR A 13 30.57 14.39 47.84
C THR A 13 30.66 12.86 47.79
N ALA A 14 29.75 12.19 48.47
CA ALA A 14 29.50 10.77 48.22
C ALA A 14 28.92 10.65 46.80
N LEU A 15 29.69 10.10 45.86
CA LEU A 15 29.13 9.55 44.63
C LEU A 15 28.21 8.42 45.06
N VAL A 16 26.92 8.71 45.14
CA VAL A 16 25.90 7.70 45.14
C VAL A 16 25.82 7.20 43.68
N THR A 17 26.57 6.16 43.35
CA THR A 17 26.31 5.38 42.16
C THR A 17 24.92 4.79 42.35
N ALA A 18 23.95 5.26 41.57
CA ALA A 18 22.60 4.73 41.58
C ALA A 18 22.65 3.25 41.16
N PRO A 19 22.24 2.30 42.01
CA PRO A 19 22.28 0.87 41.68
C PRO A 19 21.17 0.45 40.68
N GLY A 20 20.34 1.39 40.24
CA GLY A 20 19.19 1.08 39.37
C GLY A 20 19.55 0.82 37.92
N ALA A 21 20.38 1.64 37.30
CA ALA A 21 20.57 1.63 35.85
C ALA A 21 21.21 0.35 35.26
N SER A 22 22.08 -0.33 36.01
CA SER A 22 22.71 -1.57 35.53
C SER A 22 21.84 -2.81 35.73
N ALA A 23 20.95 -2.80 36.72
CA ALA A 23 19.98 -3.87 36.94
C ALA A 23 18.87 -3.81 35.89
N ASP A 24 18.37 -2.64 35.58
CA ASP A 24 17.31 -2.43 34.57
C ASP A 24 17.74 -2.94 33.19
N LEU A 25 18.95 -2.63 32.73
CA LEU A 25 19.43 -3.10 31.42
C LEU A 25 19.63 -4.62 31.36
N ALA A 26 19.99 -5.26 32.47
CA ALA A 26 20.11 -6.72 32.51
C ALA A 26 18.71 -7.39 32.38
N ASP A 27 17.72 -6.85 33.08
CA ASP A 27 16.34 -7.33 33.01
C ASP A 27 15.74 -7.07 31.62
N GLU A 28 16.04 -5.90 30.98
CA GLU A 28 15.64 -5.59 29.61
C GLU A 28 16.21 -6.58 28.58
N ARG A 29 17.51 -6.92 28.72
CA ARG A 29 18.16 -7.92 27.86
C ARG A 29 17.56 -9.31 28.05
N GLU A 30 17.37 -9.74 29.29
CA GLU A 30 16.76 -11.03 29.56
C GLU A 30 15.35 -11.12 28.97
N LEU A 31 14.56 -10.04 29.11
CA LEU A 31 13.22 -9.95 28.53
C LEU A 31 13.27 -10.04 27.00
N ALA A 32 14.18 -9.28 26.36
CA ALA A 32 14.36 -9.24 24.93
C ALA A 32 14.83 -10.60 24.35
N GLU A 33 15.78 -11.26 25.01
CA GLU A 33 16.23 -12.59 24.59
C GLU A 33 15.15 -13.67 24.77
N ARG A 34 14.33 -13.55 25.83
CA ARG A 34 13.26 -14.50 26.13
C ARG A 34 12.18 -14.59 25.06
N TYR A 35 11.85 -13.47 24.44
CA TYR A 35 10.79 -13.34 23.43
C TYR A 35 11.31 -12.98 22.05
N ALA A 36 12.61 -13.16 21.79
CA ALA A 36 13.22 -12.87 20.50
C ALA A 36 12.42 -13.53 19.36
N PRO A 37 12.04 -12.79 18.31
CA PRO A 37 11.25 -13.35 17.22
C PRO A 37 12.06 -14.31 16.36
N VAL A 38 11.36 -15.26 15.75
CA VAL A 38 11.85 -16.04 14.62
C VAL A 38 11.29 -15.42 13.34
N VAL A 39 12.15 -15.05 12.41
CA VAL A 39 11.75 -14.38 11.16
C VAL A 39 11.76 -15.41 10.04
N ARG A 40 10.67 -15.53 9.30
CA ARG A 40 10.54 -16.37 8.12
C ARG A 40 10.42 -15.52 6.88
N LEU A 41 11.52 -15.39 6.16
CA LEU A 41 11.57 -14.67 4.89
C LEU A 41 11.17 -15.58 3.74
N VAL A 42 10.49 -15.05 2.76
CA VAL A 42 10.19 -15.77 1.51
C VAL A 42 11.51 -16.10 0.81
N GLU A 43 11.80 -17.40 0.64
CA GLU A 43 13.05 -17.87 0.04
C GLU A 43 13.25 -17.32 -1.37
N GLN A 44 14.41 -16.77 -1.65
CA GLN A 44 14.78 -16.33 -2.98
C GLN A 44 15.57 -17.44 -3.70
N GLU A 45 14.98 -18.05 -4.73
CA GLU A 45 15.61 -19.16 -5.47
C GLU A 45 16.80 -18.71 -6.34
N GLU A 46 16.72 -17.52 -6.93
CA GLU A 46 17.73 -16.98 -7.86
C GLU A 46 18.04 -15.52 -7.52
N GLU A 47 19.30 -15.12 -7.66
CA GLU A 47 19.71 -13.72 -7.53
C GLU A 47 18.84 -12.83 -8.41
N CYS A 48 18.28 -11.77 -7.85
CA CYS A 48 17.32 -10.86 -8.50
C CYS A 48 16.02 -11.52 -8.98
N GLY A 49 15.73 -12.69 -8.45
CA GLY A 49 14.50 -13.43 -8.68
C GLY A 49 13.41 -13.06 -7.71
N HIS A 50 12.35 -13.86 -7.74
CA HIS A 50 11.25 -13.74 -6.80
C HIS A 50 11.67 -14.19 -5.39
N GLY A 51 11.15 -13.59 -4.36
CA GLY A 51 11.46 -13.85 -2.96
C GLY A 51 12.01 -12.59 -2.28
N GLU A 52 12.48 -12.75 -1.03
CA GLU A 52 13.02 -11.64 -0.23
C GLU A 52 14.55 -11.73 -0.20
N PRO A 53 15.26 -10.81 -0.88
CA PRO A 53 16.72 -10.83 -0.91
C PRO A 53 17.37 -10.17 0.32
N TYR A 54 16.60 -9.44 1.13
CA TYR A 54 17.14 -8.65 2.23
C TYR A 54 16.78 -9.28 3.57
N GLU A 55 17.81 -9.66 4.32
CA GLU A 55 17.66 -10.03 5.72
C GLU A 55 17.64 -8.78 6.61
N PRO A 56 17.01 -8.83 7.80
CA PRO A 56 17.15 -7.76 8.78
C PRO A 56 18.60 -7.69 9.26
N VAL A 57 19.23 -6.53 9.09
CA VAL A 57 20.67 -6.35 9.33
C VAL A 57 20.97 -5.34 10.42
N ASP A 58 22.17 -5.45 10.99
CA ASP A 58 22.74 -4.42 11.84
C ASP A 58 23.02 -3.15 11.01
N VAL A 59 22.52 -2.00 11.45
CA VAL A 59 22.79 -0.72 10.77
C VAL A 59 24.26 -0.32 10.76
N ASP A 60 25.08 -0.94 11.62
CA ASP A 60 26.51 -0.67 11.67
C ASP A 60 27.22 -1.03 10.34
N ILE A 61 26.62 -1.90 9.50
CA ILE A 61 27.14 -2.19 8.14
C ILE A 61 27.15 -0.96 7.22
N LEU A 62 26.35 0.05 7.51
CA LEU A 62 26.27 1.30 6.75
C LEU A 62 27.38 2.29 7.14
N PHE A 63 27.98 2.12 8.33
CA PHE A 63 28.96 3.06 8.85
C PHE A 63 30.37 2.68 8.38
N ASP A 64 31.22 3.71 8.14
CA ASP A 64 32.52 3.57 7.50
C ASP A 64 32.47 2.91 6.11
N GLU A 65 31.28 2.67 5.54
CA GLU A 65 31.08 2.12 4.19
C GLU A 65 31.26 3.23 3.15
N ARG A 66 32.23 3.09 2.27
CA ARG A 66 32.62 4.13 1.30
C ARG A 66 31.59 4.42 0.24
N THR A 67 30.62 3.54 0.06
CA THR A 67 29.53 3.69 -0.90
C THR A 67 28.30 4.35 -0.29
N VAL A 68 28.29 4.58 1.04
CA VAL A 68 27.24 5.31 1.75
C VAL A 68 27.64 6.77 1.91
N ALA A 69 26.74 7.67 1.59
CA ALA A 69 26.89 9.10 1.75
C ALA A 69 25.90 9.67 2.76
N LEU A 70 26.34 10.64 3.57
CA LEU A 70 25.47 11.52 4.31
C LEU A 70 25.29 12.80 3.51
N ARG A 71 24.03 13.17 3.24
CA ARG A 71 23.66 14.37 2.50
C ARG A 71 22.84 15.33 3.34
N GLY A 72 22.95 16.60 3.03
CA GLY A 72 22.27 17.66 3.76
C GLY A 72 20.84 17.91 3.26
N PRO A 73 20.04 18.69 4.03
CA PRO A 73 18.65 18.98 3.73
C PRO A 73 18.46 20.12 2.72
N TRP A 74 19.51 20.53 2.03
CA TRP A 74 19.49 21.70 1.14
C TRP A 74 18.93 21.36 -0.24
N ASN A 75 18.46 22.36 -0.94
CA ASN A 75 18.08 22.27 -2.35
C ASN A 75 18.91 23.27 -3.19
N PRO A 76 19.81 22.81 -4.11
CA PRO A 76 20.03 21.38 -4.40
C PRO A 76 20.70 20.63 -3.24
N VAL A 77 20.42 19.33 -3.17
CA VAL A 77 21.04 18.42 -2.19
C VAL A 77 22.55 18.43 -2.35
N ASP A 78 23.28 18.50 -1.25
CA ASP A 78 24.74 18.52 -1.26
C ASP A 78 25.34 17.46 -0.34
N LEU A 79 26.51 16.97 -0.73
CA LEU A 79 27.28 15.97 0.00
C LEU A 79 27.83 16.58 1.29
N VAL A 80 27.59 15.93 2.41
CA VAL A 80 28.16 16.28 3.72
C VAL A 80 29.37 15.42 4.02
N LYS A 81 29.23 14.10 3.92
CA LYS A 81 30.28 13.15 4.24
C LYS A 81 30.10 11.84 3.47
N ILE A 82 31.21 11.26 3.00
CA ILE A 82 31.27 9.88 2.53
C ILE A 82 31.70 9.00 3.71
N ALA A 83 31.20 7.80 3.79
CA ALA A 83 31.45 6.86 4.86
C ALA A 83 31.19 7.48 6.25
N PRO A 84 29.94 7.90 6.56
CA PRO A 84 29.63 8.46 7.87
C PRO A 84 29.84 7.39 8.95
N VAL A 85 30.19 7.81 10.14
CA VAL A 85 30.16 6.96 11.33
C VAL A 85 28.86 7.20 12.10
N ALA A 86 28.43 6.28 12.95
CA ALA A 86 27.20 6.41 13.73
C ALA A 86 27.09 7.74 14.50
N ALA A 87 28.22 8.21 15.05
CA ALA A 87 28.29 9.47 15.78
C ALA A 87 28.07 10.72 14.91
N ASP A 88 28.28 10.64 13.60
CA ASP A 88 28.00 11.76 12.68
C ASP A 88 26.51 12.03 12.53
N LEU A 89 25.66 11.06 12.85
CA LEU A 89 24.21 11.14 12.69
C LEU A 89 23.52 11.76 13.91
N ASP A 90 24.15 11.71 15.08
CA ASP A 90 23.52 12.14 16.35
C ASP A 90 23.05 13.60 16.30
N GLY A 91 21.76 13.81 16.52
CA GLY A 91 21.12 15.13 16.52
C GLY A 91 20.95 15.79 15.15
N LEU A 92 21.22 15.09 14.05
CA LEU A 92 20.92 15.61 12.71
C LEU A 92 19.44 15.47 12.38
N TYR A 93 18.83 16.55 11.90
CA TYR A 93 17.44 16.66 11.50
C TYR A 93 17.33 16.95 10.00
N GLN A 94 16.45 16.23 9.31
CA GLN A 94 16.22 16.35 7.85
C GLN A 94 17.42 16.02 6.94
N TYR A 95 18.54 15.56 7.48
CA TYR A 95 19.60 14.97 6.68
C TYR A 95 19.15 13.60 6.16
N HIS A 96 19.86 13.06 5.18
CA HIS A 96 19.55 11.72 4.69
C HIS A 96 20.82 10.94 4.35
N LEU A 97 20.73 9.63 4.56
CA LEU A 97 21.70 8.70 4.00
C LEU A 97 21.34 8.47 2.52
N ASP A 98 22.32 8.15 1.72
CA ASP A 98 22.20 7.89 0.30
C ASP A 98 23.08 6.70 -0.04
N PHE A 99 22.47 5.65 -0.57
CA PHE A 99 23.12 4.40 -0.92
C PHE A 99 23.46 4.39 -2.41
N PRO A 100 24.33 3.47 -2.88
CA PRO A 100 24.72 3.46 -4.28
C PRO A 100 23.60 2.85 -5.15
N GLY A 101 23.12 3.59 -6.12
CA GLY A 101 22.12 3.09 -7.05
C GLY A 101 21.12 4.13 -7.50
N ASN A 102 19.98 3.66 -7.94
CA ASN A 102 18.81 4.48 -8.25
C ASN A 102 17.58 3.78 -7.65
N ALA A 103 17.09 4.28 -6.54
CA ALA A 103 15.98 3.66 -5.83
C ALA A 103 14.72 3.46 -6.70
N LEU A 104 14.50 4.29 -7.72
CA LEU A 104 13.34 4.16 -8.62
C LEU A 104 13.58 3.29 -9.86
N ASP A 105 14.79 2.79 -10.04
CA ASP A 105 15.16 1.87 -11.11
C ASP A 105 16.28 0.93 -10.62
N PRO A 106 16.00 0.15 -9.55
CA PRO A 106 17.01 -0.57 -8.77
C PRO A 106 17.74 -1.66 -9.56
N GLY A 107 17.04 -2.29 -10.50
CA GLY A 107 17.54 -3.50 -11.12
C GLY A 107 17.96 -4.51 -10.05
N CYS A 108 19.19 -4.97 -10.11
CA CYS A 108 19.82 -5.84 -9.11
C CYS A 108 20.86 -5.13 -8.23
N ASP A 109 20.95 -3.82 -8.31
CA ASP A 109 22.12 -3.12 -7.73
C ASP A 109 22.07 -3.13 -6.20
N TYR A 110 20.89 -2.94 -5.60
CA TYR A 110 20.74 -2.95 -4.14
C TYR A 110 20.90 -4.36 -3.54
N GLU A 111 20.41 -5.39 -4.21
CA GLU A 111 20.59 -6.77 -3.75
C GLU A 111 22.09 -7.13 -3.71
N ARG A 112 22.82 -6.88 -4.80
CA ARG A 112 24.26 -7.14 -4.86
C ARG A 112 25.05 -6.30 -3.86
N TRP A 113 24.65 -5.06 -3.70
CA TRP A 113 25.27 -4.16 -2.74
C TRP A 113 25.00 -4.60 -1.30
N GLY A 114 23.73 -4.89 -0.96
CA GLY A 114 23.33 -5.36 0.36
C GLY A 114 24.06 -6.66 0.76
N ARG A 115 24.08 -7.65 -0.14
CA ARG A 115 24.84 -8.89 0.07
C ARG A 115 26.32 -8.63 0.32
N ARG A 116 26.93 -7.70 -0.43
CA ARG A 116 28.35 -7.37 -0.29
C ARG A 116 28.67 -6.69 1.05
N ILE A 117 27.86 -5.71 1.48
CA ILE A 117 28.13 -4.99 2.75
C ILE A 117 27.71 -5.82 3.97
N GLY A 118 26.74 -6.72 3.81
CA GLY A 118 26.30 -7.65 4.85
C GLY A 118 27.13 -8.94 4.93
N GLU A 119 28.14 -9.13 4.08
CA GLU A 119 28.95 -10.34 4.09
C GLU A 119 29.63 -10.58 5.45
N GLY A 120 29.25 -11.67 6.12
CA GLY A 120 29.77 -12.02 7.44
C GLY A 120 29.06 -11.37 8.61
N SER A 121 28.01 -10.58 8.37
CA SER A 121 27.12 -10.07 9.42
C SER A 121 26.02 -11.12 9.69
N GLU A 122 25.60 -11.24 10.96
CA GLU A 122 24.45 -12.06 11.33
C GLU A 122 23.17 -11.23 11.21
N PRO A 123 22.01 -11.84 10.84
CA PRO A 123 20.73 -11.17 10.92
C PRO A 123 20.53 -10.55 12.30
N THR A 124 20.04 -9.32 12.37
CA THR A 124 20.00 -8.56 13.61
C THR A 124 18.64 -7.88 13.81
N VAL A 125 18.15 -7.86 15.06
CA VAL A 125 16.99 -7.08 15.48
C VAL A 125 17.36 -6.21 16.68
N TYR A 126 16.76 -5.02 16.77
CA TYR A 126 16.97 -4.12 17.89
C TYR A 126 15.79 -4.17 18.85
N ALA A 127 16.02 -4.66 20.07
CA ALA A 127 15.01 -4.69 21.11
C ALA A 127 14.98 -3.38 21.90
N HIS A 128 13.80 -2.84 22.16
CA HIS A 128 13.59 -1.65 22.96
C HIS A 128 12.44 -1.87 23.95
N VAL A 129 12.73 -1.69 25.24
CA VAL A 129 11.72 -1.80 26.30
C VAL A 129 11.29 -0.40 26.70
N VAL A 130 9.99 -0.12 26.60
CA VAL A 130 9.47 1.24 26.81
C VAL A 130 8.08 1.22 27.45
N GLY A 131 7.87 2.11 28.45
CA GLY A 131 6.55 2.38 29.00
C GLY A 131 5.84 3.48 28.20
N ASP A 132 4.51 3.48 28.22
CA ASP A 132 3.69 4.51 27.61
C ASP A 132 3.16 5.46 28.69
N PRO A 133 3.48 6.76 28.65
CA PRO A 133 2.98 7.73 29.62
C PRO A 133 1.45 7.84 29.66
N GLY A 134 0.78 7.56 28.55
CA GLY A 134 -0.68 7.54 28.44
C GLY A 134 -1.31 6.29 29.07
N HIS A 135 -0.53 5.23 29.26
CA HIS A 135 -0.98 3.91 29.73
C HIS A 135 -0.12 3.40 30.89
N PRO A 136 -0.19 4.06 32.07
CA PRO A 136 0.63 3.67 33.23
C PRO A 136 0.34 2.22 33.65
N GLY A 137 1.40 1.44 33.86
CA GLY A 137 1.31 0.01 34.20
C GLY A 137 1.29 -0.92 32.99
N LYS A 138 1.43 -0.38 31.79
CA LYS A 138 1.70 -1.16 30.57
C LYS A 138 3.13 -0.92 30.09
N LEU A 139 3.77 -1.98 29.62
CA LEU A 139 5.12 -2.00 29.09
C LEU A 139 5.12 -2.61 27.71
N ALA A 140 5.78 -1.96 26.76
CA ALA A 140 6.03 -2.51 25.44
C ALA A 140 7.45 -3.05 25.32
N LEU A 141 7.60 -4.22 24.73
CA LEU A 141 8.85 -4.75 24.20
C LEU A 141 8.76 -4.72 22.69
N GLN A 142 9.53 -3.86 22.06
CA GLN A 142 9.57 -3.69 20.62
C GLN A 142 10.80 -4.37 20.04
N TYR A 143 10.66 -4.98 18.84
CA TYR A 143 11.76 -5.46 18.03
C TYR A 143 11.74 -4.72 16.71
N TRP A 144 12.75 -3.92 16.44
CA TRP A 144 12.94 -3.14 15.24
C TRP A 144 13.84 -3.88 14.27
N LEU A 145 13.40 -4.00 13.04
CA LEU A 145 14.09 -4.67 11.94
C LEU A 145 14.48 -3.62 10.92
N PHE A 146 15.76 -3.62 10.51
CA PHE A 146 16.23 -2.73 9.46
C PHE A 146 16.62 -3.54 8.23
N TYR A 147 16.10 -3.12 7.08
CA TYR A 147 16.42 -3.66 5.76
C TYR A 147 17.06 -2.59 4.90
N VAL A 148 17.99 -2.95 4.03
CA VAL A 148 18.76 -1.97 3.25
C VAL A 148 17.97 -1.35 2.11
N TYR A 149 16.93 -2.01 1.63
CA TYR A 149 16.12 -1.52 0.54
C TYR A 149 14.70 -2.09 0.60
N ASN A 150 13.70 -1.30 0.24
CA ASN A 150 12.30 -1.69 0.09
C ASN A 150 11.98 -1.79 -1.40
N ASP A 151 11.69 -3.00 -1.88
CA ASP A 151 11.35 -3.30 -3.28
C ASP A 151 9.85 -3.41 -3.53
N TRP A 152 9.07 -2.74 -2.73
CA TRP A 152 7.62 -2.68 -2.92
C TRP A 152 7.25 -1.49 -3.83
N ASN A 153 5.95 -1.24 -4.03
CA ASN A 153 5.43 -0.18 -4.92
C ASN A 153 6.06 1.20 -4.71
N ASN A 154 6.50 1.51 -3.53
CA ASN A 154 7.08 2.79 -3.13
C ASN A 154 8.60 2.85 -3.19
N LEU A 155 9.27 1.82 -3.64
CA LEU A 155 10.71 1.73 -3.90
C LEU A 155 11.55 2.77 -3.16
N HIS A 156 12.22 2.41 -2.09
CA HIS A 156 13.10 3.34 -1.36
C HIS A 156 14.26 2.63 -0.67
N GLU A 157 15.33 3.37 -0.47
CA GLU A 157 16.47 2.95 0.32
C GLU A 157 16.11 2.90 1.79
N GLY A 158 16.62 1.89 2.47
CA GLY A 158 16.38 1.61 3.88
C GLY A 158 14.92 1.31 4.20
N ASP A 159 14.70 0.44 5.16
CA ASP A 159 13.36 0.20 5.68
C ASP A 159 13.41 -0.16 7.15
N TRP A 160 12.46 0.35 7.93
CA TRP A 160 12.33 0.10 9.34
C TRP A 160 10.95 -0.44 9.66
N GLU A 161 10.90 -1.71 10.00
CA GLU A 161 9.69 -2.41 10.43
C GLU A 161 9.81 -2.82 11.89
N MET A 162 8.68 -3.14 12.54
CA MET A 162 8.71 -3.56 13.93
C MET A 162 7.58 -4.50 14.32
N ILE A 163 7.83 -5.26 15.38
CA ILE A 163 6.81 -5.97 16.12
C ILE A 163 6.86 -5.53 17.59
N GLN A 164 5.73 -5.65 18.30
CA GLN A 164 5.60 -5.17 19.67
C GLN A 164 4.83 -6.16 20.53
N LEU A 165 5.42 -6.55 21.66
CA LEU A 165 4.74 -7.28 22.72
C LEU A 165 4.32 -6.32 23.83
N VAL A 166 3.13 -6.50 24.37
CA VAL A 166 2.60 -5.66 25.46
C VAL A 166 2.46 -6.49 26.73
N PHE A 167 2.92 -5.93 27.84
CA PHE A 167 2.82 -6.53 29.18
C PHE A 167 2.02 -5.61 30.10
N GLU A 168 1.28 -6.20 31.05
CA GLU A 168 0.72 -5.46 32.19
C GLU A 168 1.78 -5.39 33.31
N ALA A 169 2.82 -4.60 33.07
CA ALA A 169 3.98 -4.47 33.95
C ALA A 169 4.47 -3.02 33.98
N ALA A 170 5.06 -2.62 35.10
CA ALA A 170 5.66 -1.30 35.22
C ALA A 170 7.11 -1.24 34.71
N ASP A 171 7.82 -2.36 34.69
CA ASP A 171 9.21 -2.48 34.26
C ASP A 171 9.53 -3.90 33.72
N ALA A 172 10.74 -4.06 33.18
CA ALA A 172 11.19 -5.33 32.59
C ALA A 172 11.25 -6.47 33.61
N ARG A 173 11.59 -6.19 34.86
CA ARG A 173 11.67 -7.18 35.95
C ARG A 173 10.29 -7.75 36.27
N GLU A 174 9.27 -6.90 36.33
CA GLU A 174 7.90 -7.35 36.53
C GLU A 174 7.42 -8.15 35.30
N ALA A 175 7.71 -7.67 34.08
CA ALA A 175 7.38 -8.36 32.83
C ALA A 175 8.00 -9.77 32.73
N LEU A 176 9.22 -9.98 33.27
CA LEU A 176 9.86 -11.29 33.32
C LEU A 176 9.10 -12.32 34.18
N SER A 177 8.18 -11.89 35.05
CA SER A 177 7.39 -12.77 35.92
C SER A 177 6.05 -13.20 35.30
N GLN A 178 5.71 -12.71 34.11
CA GLN A 178 4.42 -12.94 33.46
C GLN A 178 4.59 -13.12 31.93
N GLU A 179 3.51 -13.48 31.25
CA GLU A 179 3.46 -13.52 29.79
C GLU A 179 2.94 -12.20 29.22
N PRO A 180 3.24 -11.87 27.94
CA PRO A 180 2.61 -10.75 27.28
C PRO A 180 1.09 -10.90 27.25
N VAL A 181 0.36 -9.80 27.18
CA VAL A 181 -1.10 -9.81 27.01
C VAL A 181 -1.50 -9.75 25.55
N SER A 182 -0.66 -9.13 24.72
CA SER A 182 -0.90 -9.02 23.27
C SER A 182 0.42 -8.85 22.52
N ILE A 183 0.35 -9.08 21.21
CA ILE A 183 1.41 -8.83 20.28
C ILE A 183 0.86 -8.09 19.06
N GLY A 184 1.61 -7.13 18.51
CA GLY A 184 1.25 -6.37 17.33
C GLY A 184 2.37 -6.38 16.30
N TYR A 185 2.01 -6.51 15.02
CA TYR A 185 2.93 -6.50 13.89
C TYR A 185 2.67 -5.28 13.02
N SER A 186 3.70 -4.48 12.74
CA SER A 186 3.58 -3.32 11.85
C SER A 186 3.35 -3.77 10.40
N GLN A 187 2.49 -3.03 9.71
CA GLN A 187 2.15 -3.25 8.32
C GLN A 187 1.92 -1.89 7.65
N HIS A 188 2.90 -1.41 6.91
CA HIS A 188 2.86 -0.07 6.32
C HIS A 188 2.59 1.04 7.36
N GLU A 189 1.48 1.76 7.24
CA GLU A 189 1.08 2.82 8.19
C GLU A 189 0.25 2.31 9.38
N GLY A 190 -0.11 1.02 9.37
CA GLY A 190 -0.96 0.41 10.39
C GLY A 190 -0.32 -0.81 11.02
N GLY A 191 -1.15 -1.78 11.33
CA GLY A 191 -0.70 -3.04 11.89
C GLY A 191 -1.85 -4.01 12.18
N GLU A 192 -1.47 -5.17 12.68
CA GLU A 192 -2.38 -6.20 13.15
C GLU A 192 -2.01 -6.59 14.57
N VAL A 193 -3.01 -6.76 15.42
CA VAL A 193 -2.86 -7.12 16.84
C VAL A 193 -3.51 -8.49 17.10
N ALA A 194 -2.90 -9.27 17.98
CA ALA A 194 -3.42 -10.51 18.50
C ALA A 194 -3.31 -10.54 20.03
N ALA A 195 -4.24 -11.18 20.71
CA ALA A 195 -4.02 -11.61 22.10
C ALA A 195 -2.90 -12.64 22.13
N TRP A 196 -2.14 -12.71 23.25
CA TRP A 196 -1.00 -13.64 23.33
C TRP A 196 -1.37 -15.11 23.24
N ASP A 197 -2.62 -15.46 23.56
CA ASP A 197 -3.19 -16.81 23.48
C ASP A 197 -4.04 -17.03 22.21
N ASP A 198 -3.98 -16.10 21.25
CA ASP A 198 -4.70 -16.23 19.97
C ASP A 198 -4.12 -17.38 19.14
N GLU A 199 -4.99 -18.21 18.59
CA GLU A 199 -4.61 -19.38 17.79
C GLU A 199 -3.94 -19.03 16.44
N LYS A 200 -4.02 -17.75 16.01
CA LYS A 200 -3.28 -17.28 14.83
C LYS A 200 -1.79 -17.07 15.07
N LEU A 201 -1.35 -17.09 16.34
CA LEU A 201 0.06 -16.93 16.67
C LEU A 201 0.81 -18.25 16.52
N GLU A 202 1.86 -18.25 15.76
CA GLU A 202 2.83 -19.33 15.70
C GLU A 202 4.00 -19.04 16.65
N PHE A 203 4.45 -20.05 17.39
CA PHE A 203 5.58 -19.96 18.30
C PHE A 203 6.61 -21.05 18.04
N VAL A 204 7.87 -20.67 18.07
CA VAL A 204 8.97 -21.63 18.20
C VAL A 204 9.34 -21.74 19.69
N ASP A 205 9.57 -22.96 20.15
CA ASP A 205 9.89 -23.26 21.55
C ASP A 205 8.88 -22.68 22.57
N GLY A 206 7.65 -22.42 22.13
CA GLY A 206 6.50 -21.99 22.94
C GLY A 206 6.54 -20.53 23.43
N ARG A 207 7.51 -19.71 22.97
CA ARG A 207 7.65 -18.31 23.41
C ARG A 207 8.23 -17.35 22.38
N HIS A 208 8.88 -17.87 21.33
CA HIS A 208 9.47 -17.05 20.28
C HIS A 208 8.42 -16.87 19.18
N PRO A 209 7.81 -15.69 19.03
CA PRO A 209 6.78 -15.47 18.02
C PRO A 209 7.39 -15.55 16.62
N VAL A 210 6.68 -16.20 15.71
CA VAL A 210 7.07 -16.27 14.31
C VAL A 210 6.52 -15.07 13.56
N VAL A 211 7.37 -14.44 12.79
CA VAL A 211 7.06 -13.25 11.98
C VAL A 211 7.26 -13.60 10.52
N TYR A 212 6.29 -13.25 9.68
CA TYR A 212 6.34 -13.40 8.23
C TYR A 212 6.42 -12.03 7.56
N PRO A 213 7.62 -11.47 7.35
CA PRO A 213 7.76 -10.26 6.54
C PRO A 213 7.39 -10.54 5.09
N ALA A 214 6.60 -9.67 4.49
CA ALA A 214 6.23 -9.80 3.10
C ALA A 214 7.40 -9.42 2.19
N ALA A 215 7.58 -10.19 1.11
CA ALA A 215 8.63 -9.95 0.15
C ALA A 215 8.55 -8.53 -0.43
N GLY A 216 9.64 -7.81 -0.37
CA GLY A 216 9.83 -6.46 -0.88
C GLY A 216 9.31 -5.33 0.01
N SER A 217 8.21 -5.52 0.75
CA SER A 217 7.63 -4.48 1.62
C SER A 217 8.05 -4.61 3.09
N HIS A 218 8.51 -5.77 3.50
CA HIS A 218 8.83 -6.16 4.87
C HIS A 218 7.69 -5.96 5.89
N ALA A 219 6.48 -5.65 5.43
CA ALA A 219 5.29 -5.59 6.27
C ALA A 219 5.12 -6.94 6.99
N ASN A 220 4.92 -6.91 8.31
CA ASN A 220 4.95 -8.10 9.15
C ASN A 220 3.56 -8.73 9.28
N PHE A 221 3.45 -10.04 9.07
CA PHE A 221 2.22 -10.80 9.17
C PHE A 221 2.34 -11.99 10.12
N PHE A 222 1.18 -12.51 10.57
CA PHE A 222 1.10 -13.68 11.45
C PHE A 222 1.10 -15.00 10.68
N ASP A 223 0.81 -14.99 9.38
CA ASP A 223 0.56 -16.20 8.59
C ASP A 223 1.04 -16.04 7.14
N GLU A 224 1.15 -17.18 6.47
CA GLU A 224 1.51 -17.29 5.05
C GLU A 224 0.29 -17.01 4.17
N ALA A 225 0.26 -15.86 3.50
CA ALA A 225 -0.78 -15.54 2.55
C ALA A 225 -0.30 -14.49 1.54
N LEU A 226 -1.14 -14.20 0.57
CA LEU A 226 -1.04 -13.00 -0.25
C LEU A 226 -2.03 -11.98 0.30
N TYR A 227 -1.55 -10.85 0.73
CA TYR A 227 -2.36 -9.77 1.28
C TYR A 227 -2.44 -8.59 0.31
N VAL A 228 -3.52 -7.80 0.38
CA VAL A 228 -3.57 -6.51 -0.31
C VAL A 228 -3.19 -5.43 0.69
N GLY A 229 -2.00 -4.88 0.52
CA GLY A 229 -1.52 -3.73 1.26
C GLY A 229 -2.03 -2.42 0.65
N SER A 230 -2.37 -1.46 1.47
CA SER A 230 -2.72 -0.12 1.01
C SER A 230 -2.46 0.93 2.07
N SER A 231 -1.91 2.05 1.64
CA SER A 231 -1.86 3.26 2.45
C SER A 231 -2.18 4.50 1.60
N ALA A 232 -2.54 5.59 2.25
CA ALA A 232 -2.81 6.84 1.56
C ALA A 232 -1.57 7.41 0.85
N GLN A 233 -0.38 7.12 1.38
CA GLN A 233 0.91 7.63 0.87
C GLN A 233 1.58 6.65 -0.08
N GLN A 234 1.42 5.34 0.12
CA GLN A 234 2.14 4.29 -0.60
C GLN A 234 1.32 3.65 -1.73
N GLY A 235 0.02 3.96 -1.80
CA GLY A 235 -0.87 3.39 -2.80
C GLY A 235 -1.39 2.00 -2.44
N VAL A 236 -1.68 1.20 -3.45
CA VAL A 236 -2.18 -0.18 -3.33
C VAL A 236 -1.15 -1.13 -3.90
N GLY A 237 -0.87 -2.21 -3.20
CA GLY A 237 0.04 -3.25 -3.64
C GLY A 237 -0.30 -4.60 -3.06
N CYS A 238 0.51 -5.59 -3.32
CA CYS A 238 0.39 -6.91 -2.70
C CYS A 238 1.58 -7.15 -1.78
N ASP A 239 1.28 -7.71 -0.62
CA ASP A 239 2.24 -8.20 0.35
C ASP A 239 2.21 -9.71 0.29
N ASP A 240 3.29 -10.33 -0.17
CA ASP A 240 3.38 -11.76 -0.35
C ASP A 240 4.27 -12.39 0.73
N THR A 241 3.65 -13.18 1.60
CA THR A 241 4.36 -13.95 2.63
C THR A 241 4.37 -15.45 2.35
N ARG A 242 3.97 -15.88 1.14
CA ARG A 242 3.88 -17.31 0.78
C ARG A 242 5.28 -17.88 0.55
N GLY A 243 5.56 -19.02 1.17
CA GLY A 243 6.85 -19.68 1.11
C GLY A 243 7.02 -20.74 0.03
N PRO A 244 8.23 -21.26 -0.15
CA PRO A 244 9.14 -21.66 0.95
C PRO A 244 9.80 -20.48 1.68
N HIS A 245 10.29 -20.75 2.91
CA HIS A 245 10.86 -19.71 3.77
C HIS A 245 12.24 -20.10 4.27
N ASP A 246 13.11 -19.09 4.33
CA ASP A 246 14.32 -19.13 5.15
C ASP A 246 13.98 -18.75 6.59
N GLU A 247 14.26 -19.64 7.56
CA GLU A 247 14.06 -19.37 8.96
C GLU A 247 15.30 -18.73 9.58
N LEU A 248 15.15 -17.49 10.06
CA LEU A 248 16.21 -16.73 10.71
C LEU A 248 15.95 -16.62 12.20
N ARG A 249 17.02 -16.69 13.00
CA ARG A 249 17.04 -16.37 14.44
C ARG A 249 17.99 -15.21 14.66
N PRO A 250 17.52 -13.96 14.50
CA PRO A 250 18.37 -12.80 14.53
C PRO A 250 19.07 -12.62 15.90
N GLU A 251 20.28 -12.07 15.87
CA GLU A 251 20.93 -11.53 17.06
C GLU A 251 20.10 -10.40 17.64
N VAL A 252 19.89 -10.39 18.96
CA VAL A 252 19.13 -9.34 19.64
C VAL A 252 20.07 -8.30 20.22
N LYS A 253 20.01 -7.07 19.70
CA LYS A 253 20.72 -5.91 20.25
C LYS A 253 19.77 -5.05 21.07
N THR A 254 19.93 -5.04 22.39
CA THR A 254 19.03 -4.30 23.28
C THR A 254 19.43 -2.84 23.36
N ILE A 255 18.54 -1.95 22.93
CA ILE A 255 18.64 -0.50 23.08
C ILE A 255 18.18 -0.17 24.51
N PRO A 256 19.04 0.41 25.35
CA PRO A 256 18.65 0.78 26.70
C PRO A 256 17.43 1.72 26.74
N SER A 257 16.49 1.51 27.65
CA SER A 257 15.32 2.39 27.83
C SER A 257 15.69 3.81 28.24
N GLN A 258 16.83 3.98 28.92
CA GLN A 258 17.33 5.29 29.30
C GLN A 258 18.00 6.00 28.11
N ALA A 259 17.45 7.13 27.70
CA ALA A 259 17.88 7.88 26.50
C ALA A 259 19.39 8.20 26.46
N GLY A 260 20.00 8.53 27.60
CA GLY A 260 21.45 8.80 27.68
C GLY A 260 22.30 7.55 27.45
N ALA A 261 21.88 6.41 27.99
CA ALA A 261 22.54 5.13 27.79
C ALA A 261 22.33 4.62 26.36
N ALA A 262 21.12 4.79 25.80
CA ALA A 262 20.80 4.46 24.42
C ALA A 262 21.72 5.20 23.44
N ARG A 263 21.82 6.53 23.54
CA ARG A 263 22.73 7.34 22.70
C ARG A 263 24.20 6.98 22.89
N GLY A 264 24.58 6.57 24.09
CA GLY A 264 25.95 6.13 24.39
C GLY A 264 26.32 4.80 23.72
N ALA A 265 25.38 3.87 23.67
CA ALA A 265 25.56 2.55 23.03
C ALA A 265 25.27 2.57 21.53
N PHE A 266 24.26 3.32 21.11
CA PHE A 266 23.78 3.45 19.74
C PHE A 266 23.69 4.94 19.36
N PRO A 267 24.79 5.59 18.98
CA PRO A 267 24.78 7.04 18.66
C PRO A 267 23.79 7.42 17.57
N TRP A 268 23.52 6.51 16.63
CA TRP A 268 22.55 6.69 15.55
C TRP A 268 21.10 6.84 16.03
N ILE A 269 20.78 6.44 17.28
CA ILE A 269 19.42 6.60 17.82
C ILE A 269 19.03 8.07 18.01
N GLY A 270 19.96 8.99 17.98
CA GLY A 270 19.72 10.43 17.97
C GLY A 270 19.50 11.01 16.56
N TYR A 271 19.44 10.18 15.52
CA TYR A 271 19.25 10.63 14.14
C TYR A 271 17.77 10.85 13.83
N GLU A 272 17.41 12.10 13.55
CA GLU A 272 16.07 12.53 13.14
C GLU A 272 16.02 12.79 11.61
N GLY A 273 16.88 12.11 10.87
CA GLY A 273 16.95 12.16 9.42
C GLY A 273 16.38 10.92 8.76
N ARG A 274 16.68 10.73 7.48
CA ARG A 274 16.18 9.62 6.68
C ARG A 274 17.24 8.56 6.45
N TRP A 275 16.85 7.31 6.55
CA TRP A 275 17.70 6.14 6.34
C TRP A 275 17.68 5.70 4.87
N GLY A 276 17.78 6.64 3.95
CA GLY A 276 17.80 6.44 2.53
C GLY A 276 17.64 7.74 1.76
N GLU A 277 17.81 7.68 0.43
CA GLU A 277 17.79 8.81 -0.47
C GLU A 277 16.53 9.67 -0.31
N LEU A 278 16.71 11.00 -0.36
CA LEU A 278 15.60 11.95 -0.43
C LEU A 278 15.17 12.13 -1.89
N GLN A 279 13.96 11.69 -2.21
CA GLN A 279 13.36 11.86 -3.53
C GLN A 279 12.58 13.19 -3.62
N GLU A 280 12.51 13.79 -4.81
CA GLU A 280 11.83 15.08 -5.00
C GLU A 280 10.30 15.03 -4.86
N ALA A 281 9.68 13.83 -4.94
CA ALA A 281 8.23 13.70 -4.90
C ALA A 281 7.76 12.87 -3.69
N PHE A 282 7.59 11.59 -3.87
CA PHE A 282 7.17 10.63 -2.87
C PHE A 282 8.29 9.60 -2.72
N PHE A 283 8.18 8.69 -1.74
CA PHE A 283 9.07 7.53 -1.68
C PHE A 283 10.49 7.85 -1.20
N ASN A 284 10.53 8.54 -0.11
CA ASN A 284 11.77 8.81 0.60
C ASN A 284 12.10 7.63 1.52
N GLY A 285 13.35 7.41 1.78
CA GLY A 285 13.80 6.54 2.87
C GLY A 285 13.08 6.88 4.17
N PRO A 286 12.82 5.91 5.06
CA PRO A 286 12.09 6.11 6.29
C PRO A 286 12.88 6.96 7.28
N THR A 287 12.20 7.56 8.25
CA THR A 287 12.83 8.04 9.49
C THR A 287 13.16 6.85 10.39
N GLY A 288 14.12 7.05 11.29
CA GLY A 288 14.51 6.02 12.26
C GLY A 288 13.42 5.75 13.30
N PRO A 289 13.62 4.70 14.14
CA PRO A 289 12.66 4.33 15.20
C PRO A 289 12.27 5.48 16.11
N ASN A 290 13.24 6.28 16.55
CA ASN A 290 13.07 7.38 17.50
C ASN A 290 12.20 8.54 17.01
N ASP A 291 11.99 8.68 15.70
CA ASP A 291 11.12 9.69 15.07
C ASP A 291 9.72 9.16 14.74
N LYS A 292 9.40 7.95 15.20
CA LYS A 292 8.11 7.32 14.97
C LYS A 292 7.24 7.36 16.23
N LEU A 293 5.92 7.45 16.04
CA LEU A 293 4.92 7.44 17.13
C LEU A 293 5.03 6.17 17.99
N GLN A 294 5.33 5.05 17.36
CA GLN A 294 5.58 3.76 18.02
C GLN A 294 6.63 3.83 19.14
N TRP A 295 7.60 4.69 18.98
CA TRP A 295 8.67 4.87 19.96
C TRP A 295 8.22 5.68 21.19
N THR A 296 7.40 6.70 20.98
CA THR A 296 7.00 7.64 22.05
C THR A 296 5.68 7.27 22.71
N GLU A 297 4.75 6.66 21.97
CA GLU A 297 3.41 6.29 22.42
C GLU A 297 3.08 4.86 21.96
N PRO A 298 3.86 3.86 22.42
CA PRO A 298 3.82 2.51 21.87
C PRO A 298 2.47 1.81 22.04
N ILE A 299 1.79 2.01 23.17
CA ILE A 299 0.51 1.37 23.46
C ILE A 299 -0.60 2.07 22.68
N ALA A 300 -0.66 3.42 22.74
CA ALA A 300 -1.66 4.21 22.03
C ALA A 300 -1.63 3.95 20.52
N TRP A 301 -0.44 3.80 19.94
CA TRP A 301 -0.29 3.53 18.52
C TRP A 301 -0.92 2.20 18.10
N SER A 302 -0.86 1.16 18.94
CA SER A 302 -1.41 -0.17 18.62
C SER A 302 -2.91 -0.32 18.93
N GLU A 303 -3.54 0.59 19.68
CA GLU A 303 -4.95 0.46 20.10
C GLU A 303 -5.96 0.56 18.93
N GLU A 304 -5.59 1.21 17.83
CA GLU A 304 -6.46 1.36 16.64
C GLU A 304 -6.20 0.32 15.56
N TRP A 305 -5.38 -0.68 15.83
CA TRP A 305 -5.02 -1.68 14.83
C TRP A 305 -6.13 -2.71 14.62
N ARG A 306 -6.11 -3.31 13.44
CA ARG A 306 -7.06 -4.36 13.09
C ARG A 306 -6.74 -5.67 13.82
N ASP A 307 -7.78 -6.43 14.09
CA ASP A 307 -7.63 -7.76 14.69
C ASP A 307 -7.21 -8.83 13.66
N ARG A 308 -7.41 -8.58 12.37
CA ARG A 308 -7.09 -9.54 11.31
C ARG A 308 -6.76 -8.86 9.99
N ALA A 309 -5.65 -9.29 9.39
CA ALA A 309 -5.37 -9.06 7.97
C ALA A 309 -6.10 -10.12 7.12
N TYR A 310 -6.64 -9.68 5.98
CA TYR A 310 -7.37 -10.59 5.10
C TYR A 310 -6.48 -11.00 3.93
N GLY A 311 -6.13 -12.29 3.89
CA GLY A 311 -5.46 -12.88 2.75
C GLY A 311 -6.35 -12.91 1.51
N VAL A 312 -5.77 -12.72 0.35
CA VAL A 312 -6.46 -12.87 -0.93
C VAL A 312 -6.63 -14.37 -1.20
N PRO A 313 -7.87 -14.86 -1.48
CA PRO A 313 -8.06 -16.27 -1.79
C PRO A 313 -7.28 -16.67 -3.05
N THR A 314 -6.31 -17.54 -2.91
CA THR A 314 -5.45 -18.01 -4.00
C THR A 314 -6.02 -19.25 -4.73
N GLY A 315 -7.09 -19.85 -4.24
CA GLY A 315 -7.69 -21.12 -4.71
C GLY A 315 -8.93 -20.99 -5.61
N GLY A 316 -9.19 -19.87 -6.25
CA GLY A 316 -10.38 -19.66 -7.09
C GLY A 316 -10.31 -20.31 -8.48
N VAL A 317 -11.41 -20.22 -9.27
CA VAL A 317 -11.53 -20.73 -10.64
C VAL A 317 -10.45 -20.17 -11.60
N LEU A 318 -9.89 -19.00 -11.28
CA LEU A 318 -8.84 -18.35 -12.06
C LEU A 318 -7.42 -18.69 -11.60
N GLY A 319 -7.28 -19.41 -10.48
CA GLY A 319 -5.99 -19.82 -9.92
C GLY A 319 -5.13 -18.66 -9.40
N THR A 320 -3.92 -18.98 -8.94
CA THR A 320 -2.92 -18.00 -8.47
C THR A 320 -2.52 -17.01 -9.57
N SER A 321 -2.40 -17.46 -10.83
CA SER A 321 -1.93 -16.65 -11.95
C SER A 321 -2.72 -15.35 -12.21
N ALA A 322 -4.02 -15.31 -11.90
CA ALA A 322 -4.79 -14.07 -12.07
C ALA A 322 -4.49 -13.04 -10.98
N THR A 323 -4.24 -13.54 -9.77
CA THR A 323 -3.88 -12.70 -8.63
C THR A 323 -2.45 -12.18 -8.77
N ASP A 324 -1.51 -13.05 -9.17
CA ASP A 324 -0.13 -12.68 -9.45
C ASP A 324 -0.07 -11.63 -10.58
N PHE A 325 -0.81 -11.83 -11.67
CA PHE A 325 -0.94 -10.82 -12.73
C PHE A 325 -1.51 -9.48 -12.21
N PHE A 326 -2.49 -9.52 -11.32
CA PHE A 326 -3.04 -8.31 -10.72
C PHE A 326 -1.97 -7.59 -9.89
N CYS A 327 -1.24 -8.31 -9.06
CA CYS A 327 -0.18 -7.75 -8.20
C CYS A 327 0.95 -7.15 -9.04
N GLU A 328 1.43 -7.87 -10.06
CA GLU A 328 2.42 -7.34 -11.01
C GLU A 328 1.92 -6.09 -11.75
N ALA A 329 0.66 -6.09 -12.20
CA ALA A 329 0.08 -4.95 -12.90
C ALA A 329 -0.05 -3.72 -11.98
N VAL A 330 -0.41 -3.92 -10.70
CA VAL A 330 -0.51 -2.84 -9.71
C VAL A 330 0.88 -2.29 -9.37
N ALA A 331 1.86 -3.16 -9.13
CA ALA A 331 3.25 -2.77 -8.88
C ALA A 331 3.83 -1.98 -10.07
N ALA A 332 3.75 -2.54 -11.29
CA ALA A 332 4.21 -1.87 -12.50
C ALA A 332 3.48 -0.54 -12.75
N GLY A 333 2.17 -0.50 -12.47
CA GLY A 333 1.36 0.72 -12.57
C GLY A 333 1.78 1.79 -11.58
N SER A 334 2.06 1.42 -10.34
CA SER A 334 2.55 2.32 -9.28
C SER A 334 3.91 2.90 -9.65
N VAL A 335 4.89 2.06 -9.98
CA VAL A 335 6.23 2.49 -10.44
C VAL A 335 6.13 3.38 -11.68
N GLY A 336 5.27 3.00 -12.65
CA GLY A 336 5.03 3.80 -13.85
C GLY A 336 4.44 5.18 -13.54
N LEU A 337 3.52 5.26 -12.57
CA LEU A 337 2.93 6.52 -12.13
C LEU A 337 3.97 7.42 -11.44
N ILE A 338 4.83 6.83 -10.61
CA ILE A 338 5.94 7.54 -9.96
C ILE A 338 6.89 8.14 -11.00
N LYS A 339 7.36 7.30 -11.94
CA LYS A 339 8.24 7.75 -13.04
C LYS A 339 7.58 8.87 -13.85
N LEU A 340 6.26 8.78 -14.07
CA LEU A 340 5.48 9.80 -14.75
C LEU A 340 5.38 11.12 -13.98
N LEU A 341 5.19 11.06 -12.67
CA LEU A 341 5.14 12.26 -11.81
C LEU A 341 6.51 12.93 -11.70
N ARG A 342 7.58 12.14 -11.69
CA ARG A 342 8.96 12.65 -11.64
C ARG A 342 9.41 13.30 -12.94
N ASP A 343 9.08 12.71 -14.10
CA ASP A 343 9.36 13.27 -15.43
C ASP A 343 8.08 13.31 -16.27
N PRO A 344 7.24 14.35 -16.11
CA PRO A 344 5.98 14.50 -16.84
C PRO A 344 6.18 14.90 -18.31
N LEU A 345 7.38 15.32 -18.69
CA LEU A 345 7.63 15.90 -20.03
C LEU A 345 7.28 14.94 -21.19
N PRO A 346 7.67 13.65 -21.18
CA PRO A 346 7.30 12.71 -22.25
C PRO A 346 5.79 12.57 -22.43
N VAL A 347 5.06 12.54 -21.32
CA VAL A 347 3.58 12.42 -21.35
C VAL A 347 2.93 13.72 -21.80
N LEU A 348 3.42 14.86 -21.35
CA LEU A 348 2.93 16.16 -21.83
C LEU A 348 3.14 16.30 -23.34
N ILE A 349 4.28 15.86 -23.87
CA ILE A 349 4.54 15.82 -25.30
C ILE A 349 3.55 14.89 -26.01
N ALA A 350 3.34 13.66 -25.50
CA ALA A 350 2.40 12.70 -26.08
C ALA A 350 0.96 13.26 -26.07
N LEU A 351 0.53 13.90 -24.98
CA LEU A 351 -0.77 14.55 -24.87
C LEU A 351 -0.89 15.74 -25.83
N ALA A 352 0.16 16.55 -25.99
CA ALA A 352 0.18 17.66 -26.94
C ALA A 352 0.09 17.16 -28.39
N VAL A 353 0.80 16.08 -28.73
CA VAL A 353 0.70 15.43 -30.05
C VAL A 353 -0.72 14.87 -30.27
N LEU A 354 -1.28 14.15 -29.29
CA LEU A 354 -2.64 13.63 -29.37
C LEU A 354 -3.66 14.77 -29.55
N LEU A 355 -3.55 15.83 -28.77
CA LEU A 355 -4.40 17.01 -28.88
C LEU A 355 -4.26 17.66 -30.27
N GLY A 356 -3.03 17.79 -30.76
CA GLY A 356 -2.77 18.28 -32.12
C GLY A 356 -3.43 17.43 -33.19
N LEU A 357 -3.35 16.10 -33.08
CA LEU A 357 -4.04 15.17 -33.98
C LEU A 357 -5.56 15.30 -33.89
N LEU A 358 -6.11 15.44 -32.68
CA LEU A 358 -7.55 15.65 -32.49
C LEU A 358 -8.02 16.97 -33.09
N ILE A 359 -7.28 18.06 -32.88
CA ILE A 359 -7.55 19.37 -33.50
C ILE A 359 -7.47 19.26 -35.02
N PHE A 360 -6.43 18.62 -35.55
CA PHE A 360 -6.28 18.41 -36.99
C PHE A 360 -7.47 17.63 -37.55
N ALA A 361 -7.86 16.53 -36.90
CA ALA A 361 -9.01 15.74 -37.28
C ALA A 361 -10.31 16.56 -37.19
N ALA A 362 -10.48 17.39 -36.16
CA ALA A 362 -11.62 18.25 -35.99
C ALA A 362 -11.71 19.32 -37.09
N VAL A 363 -10.60 19.98 -37.43
CA VAL A 363 -10.56 21.00 -38.50
C VAL A 363 -10.84 20.38 -39.87
N ARG A 364 -10.39 19.12 -40.11
CA ARG A 364 -10.64 18.39 -41.35
C ARG A 364 -12.05 17.81 -41.46
N ALA A 365 -12.78 17.74 -40.36
CA ALA A 365 -14.13 17.19 -40.35
C ALA A 365 -15.17 18.15 -40.96
N THR A 366 -16.19 17.59 -41.58
CA THR A 366 -17.33 18.37 -42.08
C THR A 366 -18.36 18.52 -40.95
N TRP A 367 -18.56 19.75 -40.50
CA TRP A 367 -19.46 20.12 -39.39
C TRP A 367 -20.82 20.66 -39.82
N THR A 368 -20.93 21.09 -41.08
CA THR A 368 -22.19 21.66 -41.64
C THR A 368 -23.25 20.58 -41.75
N PRO A 369 -24.39 20.70 -41.04
CA PRO A 369 -25.47 19.72 -41.16
C PRO A 369 -26.11 19.72 -42.55
N VAL A 370 -26.47 18.55 -43.01
CA VAL A 370 -27.24 18.42 -44.24
C VAL A 370 -28.73 18.46 -43.87
N ALA A 371 -29.44 19.42 -44.41
CA ALA A 371 -30.90 19.50 -44.25
C ALA A 371 -31.62 18.63 -45.28
N PRO A 372 -32.76 17.97 -44.94
CA PRO A 372 -33.34 17.77 -43.62
C PRO A 372 -32.54 16.77 -42.74
N LEU A 373 -32.64 16.93 -41.43
CA LEU A 373 -31.99 16.09 -40.42
C LEU A 373 -32.70 14.71 -40.33
N ARG A 374 -32.37 13.79 -41.21
CA ARG A 374 -32.83 12.38 -41.09
C ARG A 374 -31.72 11.51 -40.57
N LEU A 375 -32.00 10.68 -39.54
CA LEU A 375 -31.01 9.82 -38.87
C LEU A 375 -30.39 8.79 -39.84
N GLY A 376 -31.16 8.24 -40.77
CA GLY A 376 -30.74 7.20 -41.69
C GLY A 376 -29.81 7.62 -42.83
N ARG A 377 -28.97 8.63 -42.69
CA ARG A 377 -28.02 9.10 -43.72
C ARG A 377 -26.57 8.84 -43.35
N ARG A 378 -25.71 8.63 -44.35
CA ARG A 378 -24.26 8.68 -44.17
C ARG A 378 -23.84 10.11 -43.84
N ARG A 379 -23.13 10.29 -42.70
CA ARG A 379 -22.65 11.57 -42.21
C ARG A 379 -21.18 11.49 -41.86
N ALA A 380 -20.47 12.59 -42.05
CA ALA A 380 -19.15 12.77 -41.45
C ALA A 380 -19.29 12.83 -39.93
N TRP A 381 -18.27 12.39 -39.19
CA TRP A 381 -18.32 12.35 -37.72
C TRP A 381 -18.62 13.72 -37.08
N GLY A 382 -18.09 14.83 -37.64
CA GLY A 382 -18.41 16.19 -37.18
C GLY A 382 -19.89 16.55 -37.36
N GLN A 383 -20.53 16.08 -38.46
CA GLN A 383 -21.97 16.26 -38.66
C GLN A 383 -22.80 15.42 -37.67
N VAL A 384 -22.31 14.23 -37.28
CA VAL A 384 -22.96 13.41 -36.26
C VAL A 384 -22.94 14.14 -34.92
N LEU A 385 -21.79 14.62 -34.49
CA LEU A 385 -21.65 15.39 -33.25
C LEU A 385 -22.49 16.66 -33.23
N SER A 386 -22.44 17.45 -34.31
CA SER A 386 -23.24 18.67 -34.43
C SER A 386 -24.75 18.38 -34.42
N SER A 387 -25.20 17.31 -35.06
CA SER A 387 -26.59 16.92 -35.04
C SER A 387 -27.01 16.43 -33.64
N ALA A 388 -26.20 15.59 -33.02
CA ALA A 388 -26.45 15.11 -31.65
C ALA A 388 -26.54 16.27 -30.66
N SER A 389 -25.58 17.19 -30.69
CA SER A 389 -25.61 18.39 -29.83
C SER A 389 -26.91 19.19 -29.99
N ARG A 390 -27.34 19.42 -31.24
CA ARG A 390 -28.59 20.18 -31.49
C ARG A 390 -29.82 19.44 -30.97
N MET A 391 -29.88 18.11 -31.11
CA MET A 391 -30.97 17.31 -30.56
C MET A 391 -31.00 17.37 -29.03
N TYR A 392 -29.85 17.23 -28.39
CA TYR A 392 -29.75 17.34 -26.93
C TYR A 392 -30.12 18.73 -26.42
N ILE A 393 -29.61 19.80 -27.05
CA ILE A 393 -29.90 21.19 -26.67
C ILE A 393 -31.37 21.54 -26.97
N GLY A 394 -31.94 21.00 -28.05
CA GLY A 394 -33.32 21.25 -28.41
C GLY A 394 -34.35 20.53 -27.52
N ARG A 395 -33.96 19.42 -26.86
CA ARG A 395 -34.86 18.61 -25.99
C ARG A 395 -34.14 18.15 -24.72
N PRO A 396 -33.62 19.08 -23.90
CA PRO A 396 -32.76 18.72 -22.77
C PRO A 396 -33.49 17.89 -21.72
N LEU A 397 -34.75 18.17 -21.43
CA LEU A 397 -35.54 17.42 -20.44
C LEU A 397 -35.79 15.97 -20.85
N LEU A 398 -35.88 15.68 -22.15
CA LEU A 398 -36.02 14.31 -22.64
C LEU A 398 -34.76 13.49 -22.33
N PHE A 399 -33.59 13.98 -22.80
CA PHE A 399 -32.34 13.23 -22.69
C PHE A 399 -31.79 13.20 -21.27
N LEU A 400 -31.89 14.31 -20.51
CA LEU A 400 -31.58 14.33 -19.09
C LEU A 400 -32.50 13.38 -18.31
N GLY A 401 -33.80 13.38 -18.62
CA GLY A 401 -34.76 12.49 -17.96
C GLY A 401 -34.46 11.01 -18.24
N ILE A 402 -34.02 10.65 -19.45
CA ILE A 402 -33.58 9.29 -19.75
C ILE A 402 -32.31 8.95 -18.93
N GLY A 403 -31.34 9.84 -18.87
CA GLY A 403 -30.12 9.61 -18.11
C GLY A 403 -30.35 9.54 -16.59
N LEU A 404 -31.20 10.40 -16.04
CA LEU A 404 -31.50 10.45 -14.61
C LEU A 404 -32.18 9.19 -14.09
N LEU A 405 -32.92 8.46 -14.92
CA LEU A 405 -33.52 7.17 -14.54
C LEU A 405 -32.46 6.07 -14.28
N LEU A 406 -31.20 6.29 -14.66
CA LEU A 406 -30.09 5.40 -14.27
C LEU A 406 -29.75 5.51 -12.77
N ILE A 407 -29.95 6.67 -12.17
CA ILE A 407 -29.62 6.91 -10.75
C ILE A 407 -30.32 5.92 -9.81
N PRO A 408 -31.65 5.73 -9.84
CA PRO A 408 -32.30 4.76 -8.98
C PRO A 408 -31.84 3.32 -9.25
N ILE A 409 -31.48 2.99 -10.48
CA ILE A 409 -30.92 1.66 -10.82
C ILE A 409 -29.58 1.47 -10.11
N VAL A 410 -28.68 2.44 -10.20
CA VAL A 410 -27.37 2.40 -9.52
C VAL A 410 -27.55 2.33 -8.00
N LEU A 411 -28.46 3.12 -7.43
CA LEU A 411 -28.74 3.09 -5.97
C LEU A 411 -29.22 1.71 -5.51
N VAL A 412 -30.10 1.07 -6.27
CA VAL A 412 -30.58 -0.29 -5.95
C VAL A 412 -29.43 -1.29 -6.03
N ILE A 413 -28.56 -1.18 -7.03
CA ILE A 413 -27.39 -2.04 -7.19
C ILE A 413 -26.45 -1.86 -5.99
N THR A 414 -26.13 -0.63 -5.64
CA THR A 414 -25.26 -0.31 -4.48
C THR A 414 -25.86 -0.82 -3.18
N LEU A 415 -27.18 -0.70 -3.01
CA LEU A 415 -27.87 -1.22 -1.83
C LEU A 415 -27.79 -2.76 -1.76
N ILE A 416 -28.00 -3.45 -2.89
CA ILE A 416 -27.89 -4.91 -2.95
C ILE A 416 -26.46 -5.36 -2.63
N GLN A 417 -25.45 -4.69 -3.21
CA GLN A 417 -24.05 -4.97 -2.93
C GLN A 417 -23.70 -4.73 -1.46
N GLY A 418 -24.13 -3.59 -0.91
CA GLY A 418 -23.91 -3.28 0.50
C GLY A 418 -24.59 -4.26 1.46
N LEU A 419 -25.79 -4.74 1.11
CA LEU A 419 -26.52 -5.76 1.88
C LEU A 419 -25.79 -7.13 1.82
N LEU A 420 -25.29 -7.52 0.66
CA LEU A 420 -24.54 -8.76 0.51
C LEU A 420 -23.23 -8.75 1.30
N ILE A 421 -22.55 -7.61 1.31
CA ILE A 421 -21.32 -7.41 2.10
C ILE A 421 -21.64 -7.38 3.60
N ALA A 422 -22.74 -6.73 4.01
CA ALA A 422 -23.12 -6.61 5.41
C ALA A 422 -23.63 -7.92 6.04
N VAL A 423 -24.15 -8.86 5.25
CA VAL A 423 -24.63 -10.18 5.72
C VAL A 423 -23.48 -11.12 6.01
N ASP A 424 -22.29 -10.84 5.49
CA ASP A 424 -21.15 -11.73 5.53
C ASP A 424 -20.21 -11.50 6.73
N GLY A 425 -20.61 -10.69 7.69
CA GLY A 425 -19.78 -10.34 8.85
C GLY A 425 -18.90 -11.51 9.30
N ASP A 426 -17.59 -11.37 9.17
CA ASP A 426 -16.51 -12.15 9.82
C ASP A 426 -16.37 -13.67 9.50
N GLY A 427 -16.97 -14.18 8.41
CA GLY A 427 -16.92 -15.62 8.06
C GLY A 427 -15.92 -15.98 6.96
N GLU A 428 -15.43 -17.24 6.98
CA GLU A 428 -14.54 -17.83 5.95
C GLU A 428 -15.07 -17.80 4.50
N GLY A 429 -16.27 -17.27 4.26
CA GLY A 429 -16.94 -17.11 2.97
C GLY A 429 -16.85 -15.73 2.35
N ALA A 430 -16.26 -14.74 3.03
CA ALA A 430 -16.28 -13.32 2.67
C ALA A 430 -15.84 -13.04 1.21
N GLY A 431 -14.76 -13.65 0.77
CA GLY A 431 -14.24 -13.47 -0.59
C GLY A 431 -15.20 -13.89 -1.70
N ALA A 432 -15.92 -15.00 -1.53
CA ALA A 432 -16.85 -15.52 -2.51
C ALA A 432 -18.11 -14.63 -2.63
N LEU A 433 -18.63 -14.12 -1.52
CA LEU A 433 -19.80 -13.23 -1.51
C LEU A 433 -19.46 -11.84 -2.04
N VAL A 434 -18.28 -11.30 -1.71
CA VAL A 434 -17.79 -10.04 -2.30
C VAL A 434 -17.63 -10.18 -3.82
N LEU A 435 -16.98 -11.26 -4.29
CA LEU A 435 -16.85 -11.53 -5.73
C LEU A 435 -18.23 -11.64 -6.39
N MET A 436 -19.17 -12.35 -5.78
CA MET A 436 -20.54 -12.49 -6.27
C MET A 436 -21.26 -11.14 -6.30
N ALA A 437 -21.11 -10.31 -5.26
CA ALA A 437 -21.66 -8.95 -5.21
C ALA A 437 -21.12 -8.06 -6.34
N VAL A 438 -19.81 -8.13 -6.60
CA VAL A 438 -19.15 -7.40 -7.71
C VAL A 438 -19.66 -7.88 -9.07
N LEU A 439 -19.74 -9.19 -9.29
CA LEU A 439 -20.25 -9.76 -10.56
C LEU A 439 -21.72 -9.41 -10.80
N ILE A 440 -22.57 -9.53 -9.78
CA ILE A 440 -23.97 -9.15 -9.85
C ILE A 440 -24.10 -7.65 -10.13
N GLY A 441 -23.38 -6.82 -9.39
CA GLY A 441 -23.42 -5.36 -9.55
C GLY A 441 -22.94 -4.91 -10.92
N THR A 442 -21.84 -5.48 -11.42
CA THR A 442 -21.32 -5.21 -12.76
C THR A 442 -22.33 -5.62 -13.83
N THR A 443 -22.90 -6.82 -13.71
CA THR A 443 -23.91 -7.33 -14.65
C THR A 443 -25.16 -6.43 -14.69
N LEU A 444 -25.68 -6.05 -13.53
CA LEU A 444 -26.85 -5.16 -13.42
C LEU A 444 -26.55 -3.77 -13.97
N THR A 445 -25.35 -3.24 -13.75
CA THR A 445 -24.91 -1.95 -14.31
C THR A 445 -24.86 -1.99 -15.83
N LEU A 446 -24.30 -3.05 -16.42
CA LEU A 446 -24.25 -3.23 -17.87
C LEU A 446 -25.66 -3.36 -18.47
N LEU A 447 -26.57 -4.08 -17.82
CA LEU A 447 -27.97 -4.17 -18.21
C LEU A 447 -28.70 -2.83 -18.13
N GLY A 448 -28.43 -2.06 -17.04
CA GLY A 448 -28.96 -0.70 -16.89
C GLY A 448 -28.50 0.24 -18.00
N LEU A 449 -27.20 0.20 -18.34
CA LEU A 449 -26.64 0.98 -19.45
C LEU A 449 -27.23 0.57 -20.80
N ALA A 450 -27.41 -0.73 -21.07
CA ALA A 450 -28.03 -1.23 -22.28
C ALA A 450 -29.49 -0.75 -22.41
N LEU A 451 -30.22 -0.71 -21.29
CA LEU A 451 -31.60 -0.21 -21.26
C LEU A 451 -31.66 1.31 -21.52
N VAL A 452 -30.74 2.09 -20.94
CA VAL A 452 -30.61 3.54 -21.23
C VAL A 452 -30.31 3.79 -22.70
N GLN A 453 -29.39 3.02 -23.29
CA GLN A 453 -29.05 3.13 -24.70
C GLN A 453 -30.27 2.79 -25.59
N ALA A 454 -30.97 1.72 -25.30
CA ALA A 454 -32.18 1.34 -26.04
C ALA A 454 -33.28 2.39 -25.93
N ALA A 455 -33.53 2.94 -24.73
CA ALA A 455 -34.48 4.03 -24.53
C ALA A 455 -34.09 5.30 -25.31
N THR A 456 -32.79 5.63 -25.32
CA THR A 456 -32.25 6.75 -26.10
C THR A 456 -32.52 6.55 -27.59
N VAL A 457 -32.29 5.36 -28.15
CA VAL A 457 -32.56 5.06 -29.57
C VAL A 457 -34.04 5.16 -29.87
N CYS A 458 -34.91 4.59 -29.03
CA CYS A 458 -36.35 4.71 -29.17
C CYS A 458 -36.80 6.19 -29.16
N ALA A 459 -36.24 7.00 -28.27
CA ALA A 459 -36.49 8.44 -28.25
C ALA A 459 -36.03 9.14 -29.53
N LEU A 460 -34.82 8.83 -30.00
CA LEU A 460 -34.28 9.40 -31.24
C LEU A 460 -35.12 9.07 -32.46
N VAL A 461 -35.59 7.81 -32.60
CA VAL A 461 -36.47 7.41 -33.72
C VAL A 461 -37.79 8.18 -33.68
N ARG A 462 -38.41 8.33 -32.49
CA ARG A 462 -39.64 9.10 -32.32
C ARG A 462 -39.45 10.58 -32.66
N VAL A 463 -38.33 11.16 -32.23
CA VAL A 463 -37.97 12.55 -32.56
C VAL A 463 -37.74 12.75 -34.06
N ASP A 464 -37.14 11.77 -34.72
CA ASP A 464 -36.93 11.79 -36.21
C ASP A 464 -38.22 11.67 -36.98
N GLU A 465 -39.25 11.03 -36.40
CA GLU A 465 -40.61 10.91 -36.93
C GLU A 465 -41.53 12.08 -36.58
N ASP A 466 -40.98 13.18 -35.97
CA ASP A 466 -41.73 14.33 -35.45
C ASP A 466 -42.84 13.96 -34.46
N ARG A 467 -42.65 12.86 -33.70
CA ARG A 467 -43.59 12.40 -32.65
C ARG A 467 -43.12 12.87 -31.29
N ASP A 468 -44.05 13.27 -30.46
CA ASP A 468 -43.78 13.57 -29.08
C ASP A 468 -43.42 12.29 -28.30
N VAL A 469 -42.39 12.39 -27.46
CA VAL A 469 -41.93 11.30 -26.61
C VAL A 469 -41.41 11.89 -25.30
N ASN A 470 -41.77 11.25 -24.20
CA ASN A 470 -41.21 11.54 -22.89
C ASN A 470 -40.25 10.43 -22.43
N PRO A 471 -39.44 10.62 -21.42
CA PRO A 471 -38.48 9.61 -20.94
C PRO A 471 -39.13 8.27 -20.59
N ILE A 472 -40.30 8.28 -19.94
CA ILE A 472 -41.00 7.07 -19.51
C ILE A 472 -41.49 6.25 -20.73
N ASP A 473 -42.03 6.93 -21.74
CA ASP A 473 -42.47 6.27 -22.96
C ASP A 473 -41.31 5.67 -23.77
N ALA A 474 -40.16 6.34 -23.75
CA ALA A 474 -38.92 5.80 -24.33
C ALA A 474 -38.50 4.48 -23.66
N TYR A 475 -38.54 4.44 -22.32
CA TYR A 475 -38.27 3.21 -21.57
C TYR A 475 -39.32 2.13 -21.77
N ARG A 476 -40.59 2.47 -21.77
CA ARG A 476 -41.68 1.52 -22.04
C ARG A 476 -41.48 0.87 -23.40
N LEU A 477 -41.11 1.64 -24.42
CA LEU A 477 -40.85 1.14 -25.76
C LEU A 477 -39.62 0.22 -25.79
N ALA A 478 -38.52 0.60 -25.12
CA ALA A 478 -37.35 -0.24 -25.00
C ALA A 478 -37.65 -1.57 -24.28
N LEU A 479 -38.46 -1.55 -23.23
CA LEU A 479 -38.87 -2.74 -22.47
C LEU A 479 -39.74 -3.71 -23.29
N THR A 480 -40.41 -3.29 -24.38
CA THR A 480 -41.11 -4.23 -25.27
C THR A 480 -40.15 -5.21 -25.94
N ARG A 481 -38.86 -4.85 -26.00
CA ARG A 481 -37.79 -5.69 -26.57
C ARG A 481 -36.82 -6.24 -25.49
N ALA A 482 -37.25 -6.25 -24.24
CA ALA A 482 -36.38 -6.63 -23.10
C ALA A 482 -35.72 -8.02 -23.30
N ARG A 483 -36.43 -9.01 -23.80
CA ARG A 483 -35.86 -10.36 -24.03
C ARG A 483 -34.69 -10.34 -25.02
N ALA A 484 -34.84 -9.60 -26.13
CA ALA A 484 -33.78 -9.48 -27.13
C ALA A 484 -32.58 -8.66 -26.58
N LEU A 485 -32.86 -7.59 -25.82
CA LEU A 485 -31.82 -6.79 -25.10
C LEU A 485 -31.04 -7.64 -24.10
N LEU A 486 -31.73 -8.40 -23.24
CA LEU A 486 -31.11 -9.29 -22.27
C LEU A 486 -30.27 -10.38 -22.96
N GLY A 487 -30.78 -10.98 -24.02
CA GLY A 487 -30.05 -11.98 -24.80
C GLY A 487 -28.78 -11.41 -25.44
N ALA A 488 -28.89 -10.27 -26.12
CA ALA A 488 -27.75 -9.62 -26.74
C ALA A 488 -26.70 -9.15 -25.71
N SER A 489 -27.15 -8.50 -24.64
CA SER A 489 -26.25 -8.03 -23.56
C SER A 489 -25.58 -9.18 -22.82
N GLY A 490 -26.30 -10.26 -22.55
CA GLY A 490 -25.77 -11.48 -21.93
C GLY A 490 -24.71 -12.17 -22.79
N LEU A 491 -24.95 -12.31 -24.10
CA LEU A 491 -23.96 -12.86 -25.03
C LEU A 491 -22.72 -11.99 -25.14
N LEU A 492 -22.89 -10.65 -25.14
CA LEU A 492 -21.78 -9.70 -25.15
C LEU A 492 -20.96 -9.79 -23.89
N ALA A 493 -21.60 -9.81 -22.71
CA ALA A 493 -20.94 -9.95 -21.43
C ALA A 493 -20.18 -11.28 -21.34
N ALA A 494 -20.78 -12.39 -21.72
CA ALA A 494 -20.14 -13.70 -21.73
C ALA A 494 -18.91 -13.72 -22.66
N ALA A 495 -19.03 -13.20 -23.88
CA ALA A 495 -17.93 -13.12 -24.82
C ALA A 495 -16.79 -12.22 -24.29
N TRP A 496 -17.15 -11.10 -23.67
CA TRP A 496 -16.17 -10.17 -23.11
C TRP A 496 -15.42 -10.77 -21.91
N ILE A 497 -16.14 -11.38 -20.98
CA ILE A 497 -15.57 -12.07 -19.81
C ILE A 497 -14.64 -13.20 -20.27
N THR A 498 -15.09 -14.04 -21.21
CA THR A 498 -14.28 -15.16 -21.70
C THR A 498 -12.99 -14.69 -22.39
N LEU A 499 -13.07 -13.62 -23.19
CA LEU A 499 -11.91 -13.09 -23.89
C LEU A 499 -10.93 -12.39 -22.94
N THR A 500 -11.43 -11.61 -21.98
CA THR A 500 -10.57 -10.93 -21.00
C THR A 500 -9.91 -11.90 -20.03
N ALA A 501 -10.59 -12.98 -19.63
CA ALA A 501 -10.05 -14.03 -18.77
C ALA A 501 -8.83 -14.76 -19.39
N THR A 502 -8.66 -14.71 -20.71
CA THR A 502 -7.48 -15.32 -21.36
C THR A 502 -6.27 -14.40 -21.45
N GLY A 503 -6.35 -13.16 -20.99
CA GLY A 503 -5.30 -12.14 -21.12
C GLY A 503 -4.97 -11.78 -22.58
N ILE A 504 -4.64 -12.77 -23.41
CA ILE A 504 -4.36 -12.63 -24.85
C ILE A 504 -5.60 -12.13 -25.60
N GLY A 505 -6.80 -12.40 -25.10
CA GLY A 505 -8.07 -11.98 -25.69
C GLY A 505 -8.42 -10.50 -25.44
N ILE A 506 -7.70 -9.76 -24.60
CA ILE A 506 -8.01 -8.35 -24.27
C ILE A 506 -8.06 -7.46 -25.52
N PRO A 507 -7.08 -7.47 -26.45
CA PRO A 507 -7.19 -6.67 -27.68
C PRO A 507 -8.41 -7.03 -28.53
N ILE A 508 -8.76 -8.32 -28.58
CA ILE A 508 -9.95 -8.82 -29.30
C ILE A 508 -11.23 -8.37 -28.59
N ALA A 509 -11.27 -8.43 -27.26
CA ALA A 509 -12.40 -7.96 -26.45
C ALA A 509 -12.64 -6.46 -26.66
N VAL A 510 -11.59 -5.64 -26.66
CA VAL A 510 -11.67 -4.20 -26.94
C VAL A 510 -12.18 -3.95 -28.36
N TRP A 511 -11.63 -4.64 -29.36
CA TRP A 511 -12.06 -4.51 -30.75
C TRP A 511 -13.53 -4.91 -30.95
N LEU A 512 -13.98 -6.04 -30.37
CA LEU A 512 -15.36 -6.46 -30.37
C LEU A 512 -16.25 -5.49 -29.59
N GLY A 513 -15.80 -5.01 -28.43
CA GLY A 513 -16.52 -4.02 -27.62
C GLY A 513 -16.84 -2.76 -28.42
N VAL A 514 -15.86 -2.22 -29.16
CA VAL A 514 -16.08 -1.08 -30.05
C VAL A 514 -17.07 -1.40 -31.18
N ARG A 515 -16.94 -2.56 -31.80
CA ARG A 515 -17.87 -2.98 -32.88
C ARG A 515 -19.29 -3.25 -32.37
N TRP A 516 -19.42 -3.78 -31.18
CA TRP A 516 -20.70 -4.16 -30.60
C TRP A 516 -21.28 -3.11 -29.65
N ALA A 517 -20.57 -1.98 -29.45
CA ALA A 517 -21.08 -0.87 -28.67
C ALA A 517 -22.48 -0.38 -29.09
N LEU A 518 -22.85 -0.64 -30.33
CA LEU A 518 -24.16 -0.31 -30.87
C LEU A 518 -25.13 -1.51 -30.91
N ALA A 519 -24.77 -2.68 -30.39
CA ALA A 519 -25.63 -3.87 -30.47
C ALA A 519 -26.99 -3.67 -29.80
N ALA A 520 -27.03 -3.02 -28.64
CA ALA A 520 -28.29 -2.66 -27.97
C ALA A 520 -29.17 -1.69 -28.77
N GLN A 521 -28.63 -1.05 -29.79
CA GLN A 521 -29.33 -0.10 -30.66
C GLN A 521 -29.93 -0.75 -31.90
N VAL A 522 -29.46 -1.95 -32.25
CA VAL A 522 -29.90 -2.71 -33.40
C VAL A 522 -31.01 -3.70 -33.05
N VAL A 523 -31.09 -4.12 -31.79
CA VAL A 523 -32.08 -5.02 -31.22
C VAL A 523 -33.37 -4.27 -30.88
#